data_ac8aa3aa4af9d915d2d8a3653509ac4b
#
_entry.id   ac8aa3aa4af9d915d2d8a3653509ac4b
#
_cell.length_a   1.000
_cell.length_b   1.000
_cell.length_c   1.000
_cell.angle_alpha   90.00
_cell.angle_beta   90.00
_cell.angle_gamma   90.00
#
_symmetry.space_group_name_H-M   'P 1'
#
loop_
_entity.id
_entity.type
_entity.pdbx_description
1 polymer ?
#
loop_
_entity_poly.entity_id
_entity_poly.type
_entity_poly.pdbx_seq_one_letter_code
_entity_poly.pdbx_strand_id
1 'polypeptide(L)'
;MKICVSLSEFIQYSVGEIYHLAPYHKPRFIDEIVDEEISIGDFVLTGGEIPACILVDAVARLVDGVLSDPECYEKESISSGMLEYPQYTRPYEFHGVCVPDVLISGNHGKIDAWRDEMALKATKEKRPDLLEKRD
;
A
#
# COMPACT_ATOMS: atom_id res chain seq x y z
N MET A 1 -3.12 15.99 -2.65
CA MET A 1 -1.88 16.59 -2.15
C MET A 1 -0.72 15.97 -2.91
N LYS A 2 0.20 16.79 -3.41
CA LYS A 2 1.40 16.29 -4.11
C LYS A 2 2.61 16.39 -3.15
N ILE A 3 3.44 15.38 -3.18
CA ILE A 3 4.74 15.34 -2.50
C ILE A 3 5.78 15.47 -3.60
N CYS A 4 6.74 16.39 -3.40
CA CYS A 4 7.85 16.53 -4.30
C CYS A 4 9.07 15.85 -3.66
N VAL A 5 9.75 15.00 -4.42
CA VAL A 5 10.92 14.26 -3.98
C VAL A 5 12.09 14.64 -4.88
N SER A 6 13.22 15.00 -4.28
CA SER A 6 14.49 15.13 -4.97
C SER A 6 15.43 14.02 -4.49
N LEU A 7 15.80 13.13 -5.38
CA LEU A 7 16.72 12.01 -5.07
C LEU A 7 18.17 12.47 -4.98
N SER A 8 18.53 13.55 -5.67
CA SER A 8 19.90 14.07 -5.66
C SER A 8 20.34 14.64 -4.34
N GLU A 9 19.41 15.19 -3.54
CA GLU A 9 19.67 15.73 -2.22
C GLU A 9 19.47 14.73 -1.07
N PHE A 10 18.78 13.61 -1.32
CA PHE A 10 18.54 12.57 -0.31
C PHE A 10 19.83 11.92 0.20
N ILE A 11 20.88 11.96 -0.61
CA ILE A 11 22.20 11.38 -0.27
C ILE A 11 23.04 12.36 0.56
N GLN A 12 22.79 13.65 0.47
CA GLN A 12 23.63 14.68 1.10
C GLN A 12 23.08 15.26 2.39
N TYR A 13 21.76 15.23 2.59
CA TYR A 13 21.08 15.68 3.80
C TYR A 13 20.18 14.57 4.34
N SER A 14 20.63 13.92 5.40
CA SER A 14 19.83 12.93 6.13
C SER A 14 18.50 13.53 6.57
N VAL A 15 17.39 12.95 6.10
CA VAL A 15 16.02 13.36 6.36
C VAL A 15 15.66 14.66 5.62
N GLY A 16 15.43 14.49 4.33
CA GLY A 16 15.14 15.57 3.42
C GLY A 16 13.90 16.39 3.77
N GLU A 17 13.98 17.62 3.43
CA GLU A 17 12.87 18.53 3.44
C GLU A 17 11.78 18.04 2.47
N ILE A 18 10.78 17.35 2.99
CA ILE A 18 9.58 17.03 2.26
C ILE A 18 8.68 18.25 2.34
N TYR A 19 8.68 19.02 1.28
CA TYR A 19 7.90 20.26 1.24
C TYR A 19 6.44 19.95 0.93
N HIS A 20 5.57 20.42 1.77
CA HIS A 20 4.19 20.69 1.45
C HIS A 20 4.16 21.91 0.52
N LEU A 21 4.00 21.68 -0.78
CA LEU A 21 3.83 22.78 -1.73
C LEU A 21 2.45 23.40 -1.52
N ALA A 22 2.41 24.46 -0.72
CA ALA A 22 1.30 25.38 -0.74
C ALA A 22 1.19 26.03 -2.15
N PRO A 23 -0.01 26.47 -2.59
CA PRO A 23 -0.25 26.94 -3.96
C PRO A 23 0.57 28.15 -4.42
N TYR A 24 1.46 28.64 -3.60
CA TYR A 24 2.32 29.82 -3.86
C TYR A 24 3.78 29.49 -4.19
N HIS A 25 4.18 28.21 -4.25
CA HIS A 25 5.56 27.85 -4.60
C HIS A 25 5.79 28.02 -6.10
N LYS A 26 6.85 28.75 -6.42
CA LYS A 26 7.21 29.15 -7.77
C LYS A 26 7.47 27.91 -8.63
N PRO A 27 6.89 27.85 -9.83
CA PRO A 27 7.15 26.76 -10.79
C PRO A 27 8.64 26.43 -10.97
N ARG A 28 9.52 27.43 -10.89
CA ARG A 28 10.97 27.27 -11.05
C ARG A 28 11.63 26.30 -10.07
N PHE A 29 11.13 26.20 -8.84
CA PHE A 29 11.71 25.27 -7.86
C PHE A 29 11.41 23.81 -8.23
N ILE A 30 10.18 23.55 -8.69
CA ILE A 30 9.78 22.22 -9.13
C ILE A 30 10.59 21.83 -10.35
N ASP A 31 10.71 22.73 -11.34
CA ASP A 31 11.39 22.47 -12.60
C ASP A 31 12.92 22.28 -12.45
N GLU A 32 13.53 22.88 -11.41
CA GLU A 32 14.99 22.87 -11.22
C GLU A 32 15.49 21.81 -10.25
N ILE A 33 14.68 21.41 -9.24
CA ILE A 33 15.17 20.61 -8.10
C ILE A 33 14.38 19.30 -7.92
N VAL A 34 13.12 19.27 -8.33
CA VAL A 34 12.24 18.11 -8.05
C VAL A 34 12.37 17.07 -9.17
N ASP A 35 12.74 15.86 -8.78
CA ASP A 35 12.81 14.73 -9.71
C ASP A 35 11.42 14.16 -10.02
N GLU A 36 10.54 14.09 -9.03
CA GLU A 36 9.22 13.51 -9.20
C GLU A 36 8.16 14.13 -8.27
N GLU A 37 6.95 14.31 -8.78
CA GLU A 37 5.77 14.70 -8.00
C GLU A 37 4.85 13.48 -7.77
N ILE A 38 4.69 13.08 -6.50
CA ILE A 38 3.85 11.95 -6.11
C ILE A 38 2.56 12.43 -5.45
N SER A 39 1.42 11.99 -5.95
CA SER A 39 0.13 12.21 -5.29
C SER A 39 -0.24 11.01 -4.42
N ILE A 40 -0.60 11.26 -3.15
CA ILE A 40 -1.11 10.24 -2.24
C ILE A 40 -2.65 10.25 -2.13
N GLY A 41 -3.32 11.11 -2.91
CA GLY A 41 -4.78 11.20 -2.97
C GLY A 41 -5.32 12.62 -3.05
N ASP A 42 -6.61 12.74 -3.33
CA ASP A 42 -7.32 14.01 -3.54
C ASP A 42 -7.87 14.58 -2.21
N PHE A 43 -6.97 14.89 -1.29
CA PHE A 43 -7.29 15.51 -0.01
C PHE A 43 -6.19 16.50 0.41
N VAL A 44 -6.48 17.35 1.40
CA VAL A 44 -5.54 18.34 1.92
C VAL A 44 -5.20 18.01 3.36
N LEU A 45 -3.92 18.06 3.68
CA LEU A 45 -3.38 17.92 5.04
C LEU A 45 -2.76 19.24 5.51
N THR A 46 -2.60 19.39 6.82
CA THR A 46 -2.02 20.60 7.43
C THR A 46 -0.52 20.73 7.19
N GLY A 47 0.18 19.62 6.93
CA GLY A 47 1.62 19.59 6.69
C GLY A 47 2.05 18.41 5.83
N GLY A 48 3.33 18.35 5.48
CA GLY A 48 3.94 17.32 4.65
C GLY A 48 4.45 16.10 5.42
N GLU A 49 4.47 16.13 6.75
CA GLU A 49 5.10 15.13 7.60
C GLU A 49 4.41 13.76 7.50
N ILE A 50 3.07 13.75 7.51
CA ILE A 50 2.28 12.51 7.40
C ILE A 50 2.46 11.86 6.03
N PRO A 51 2.32 12.58 4.90
CA PRO A 51 2.63 12.03 3.58
C PRO A 51 4.06 11.50 3.45
N ALA A 52 5.01 12.20 4.07
CA ALA A 52 6.40 11.76 4.13
C ALA A 52 6.54 10.42 4.81
N CYS A 53 5.94 10.27 5.99
CA CYS A 53 5.95 9.01 6.71
C CYS A 53 5.30 7.88 5.92
N ILE A 54 4.19 8.15 5.22
CA ILE A 54 3.53 7.17 4.35
C ILE A 54 4.48 6.69 3.24
N LEU A 55 5.17 7.63 2.58
CA LEU A 55 6.10 7.29 1.51
C LEU A 55 7.30 6.51 2.03
N VAL A 56 7.89 6.97 3.15
CA VAL A 56 9.04 6.30 3.79
C VAL A 56 8.66 4.88 4.22
N ASP A 57 7.51 4.69 4.87
CA ASP A 57 7.05 3.37 5.31
C ASP A 57 6.83 2.44 4.11
N ALA A 58 6.13 2.93 3.07
CA ALA A 58 5.85 2.16 1.87
C ALA A 58 7.11 1.70 1.12
N VAL A 59 8.16 2.54 1.11
CA VAL A 59 9.43 2.22 0.43
C VAL A 59 10.35 1.41 1.32
N ALA A 60 10.49 1.78 2.60
CA ALA A 60 11.42 1.13 3.53
C ALA A 60 11.12 -0.36 3.69
N ARG A 61 9.87 -0.76 3.70
CA ARG A 61 9.47 -2.17 3.80
C ARG A 61 9.90 -3.05 2.62
N LEU A 62 10.26 -2.44 1.47
CA LEU A 62 10.79 -3.13 0.29
C LEU A 62 12.31 -3.30 0.35
N VAL A 63 12.98 -2.69 1.34
CA VAL A 63 14.42 -2.79 1.52
C VAL A 63 14.75 -4.06 2.29
N ASP A 64 15.71 -4.83 1.78
CA ASP A 64 16.16 -6.06 2.41
C ASP A 64 16.57 -5.85 3.86
N GLY A 65 16.07 -6.69 4.75
CA GLY A 65 16.38 -6.67 6.18
C GLY A 65 15.56 -5.69 7.03
N VAL A 66 14.69 -4.89 6.44
CA VAL A 66 13.74 -4.03 7.18
C VAL A 66 12.60 -4.86 7.76
N LEU A 67 12.02 -5.74 6.97
CA LEU A 67 11.08 -6.75 7.46
C LEU A 67 11.81 -8.07 7.68
N SER A 68 11.38 -8.82 8.69
CA SER A 68 12.03 -10.07 9.10
C SER A 68 11.88 -11.21 8.08
N ASP A 69 10.87 -11.13 7.22
CA ASP A 69 10.55 -12.14 6.23
C ASP A 69 10.10 -11.47 4.91
N PRO A 70 10.78 -11.74 3.79
CA PRO A 70 10.36 -11.25 2.48
C PRO A 70 8.93 -11.65 2.07
N GLU A 71 8.44 -12.80 2.55
CA GLU A 71 7.07 -13.22 2.29
C GLU A 71 6.01 -12.26 2.87
N CYS A 72 6.40 -11.39 3.81
CA CYS A 72 5.49 -10.42 4.41
C CYS A 72 4.96 -9.37 3.42
N TYR A 73 5.70 -9.08 2.34
CA TYR A 73 5.27 -8.11 1.33
C TYR A 73 4.99 -8.71 -0.05
N GLU A 74 5.57 -9.88 -0.37
CA GLU A 74 5.38 -10.52 -1.67
C GLU A 74 3.94 -11.02 -1.90
N LYS A 75 3.28 -11.47 -0.84
CA LYS A 75 1.91 -11.99 -0.86
C LYS A 75 0.84 -10.95 -0.54
N GLU A 76 1.24 -9.70 -0.32
CA GLU A 76 0.29 -8.63 -0.01
C GLU A 76 -0.54 -8.21 -1.22
N SER A 77 -1.65 -7.51 -0.93
CA SER A 77 -2.60 -6.97 -1.90
C SER A 77 -1.91 -6.25 -3.06
N ILE A 78 -1.89 -5.53 -3.73
CA ILE A 78 -1.27 -4.77 -4.82
C ILE A 78 -0.05 -5.46 -5.44
N SER A 79 0.90 -5.99 -4.65
CA SER A 79 2.08 -6.72 -5.13
C SER A 79 1.70 -8.01 -5.87
N SER A 80 0.67 -8.72 -5.39
CA SER A 80 0.10 -9.89 -6.05
C SER A 80 -0.83 -9.54 -7.22
N GLY A 81 -1.16 -8.26 -7.43
CA GLY A 81 -2.15 -7.79 -8.41
C GLY A 81 -3.60 -8.12 -8.04
N MET A 82 -3.87 -8.48 -6.80
CA MET A 82 -5.21 -8.75 -6.27
C MET A 82 -5.35 -8.16 -4.87
N LEU A 83 -6.60 -7.93 -4.44
CA LEU A 83 -6.88 -7.66 -3.04
C LEU A 83 -6.76 -8.95 -2.23
N GLU A 84 -6.49 -8.81 -0.94
CA GLU A 84 -6.49 -9.94 -0.01
C GLU A 84 -7.89 -10.53 0.19
N TYR A 85 -7.90 -11.81 0.57
CA TYR A 85 -9.11 -12.48 1.02
C TYR A 85 -9.56 -11.94 2.40
N PRO A 86 -10.84 -12.14 2.80
CA PRO A 86 -11.34 -11.70 4.10
C PRO A 86 -10.60 -12.35 5.25
N GLN A 87 -10.12 -11.55 6.19
CA GLN A 87 -9.51 -12.02 7.43
C GLN A 87 -10.58 -12.13 8.53
N TYR A 88 -10.53 -13.22 9.29
CA TYR A 88 -11.46 -13.48 10.38
C TYR A 88 -10.73 -13.47 11.71
N THR A 89 -11.33 -12.79 12.71
CA THR A 89 -10.83 -12.71 14.08
C THR A 89 -11.75 -13.49 15.03
N ARG A 90 -11.34 -13.72 16.25
CA ARG A 90 -12.22 -14.25 17.31
C ARG A 90 -13.27 -13.21 17.70
N PRO A 91 -14.48 -13.63 18.15
CA PRO A 91 -14.94 -15.01 18.32
C PRO A 91 -15.33 -15.71 17.01
N TYR A 92 -15.59 -17.05 17.05
CA TYR A 92 -16.02 -17.84 15.89
C TYR A 92 -17.31 -17.33 15.26
N GLU A 93 -18.25 -16.89 16.09
CA GLU A 93 -19.51 -16.28 15.67
C GLU A 93 -19.59 -14.84 16.17
N PHE A 94 -19.96 -13.93 15.30
CA PHE A 94 -20.19 -12.52 15.64
C PHE A 94 -21.46 -12.03 14.94
N HIS A 95 -22.47 -11.63 15.71
CA HIS A 95 -23.78 -11.17 15.22
C HIS A 95 -24.46 -12.12 14.21
N GLY A 96 -24.38 -13.42 14.45
CA GLY A 96 -24.97 -14.45 13.59
C GLY A 96 -24.14 -14.80 12.34
N VAL A 97 -22.96 -14.19 12.18
CA VAL A 97 -22.02 -14.52 11.10
C VAL A 97 -20.90 -15.38 11.66
N CYS A 98 -20.74 -16.58 11.12
CA CYS A 98 -19.70 -17.52 11.54
C CYS A 98 -18.47 -17.44 10.61
N VAL A 99 -17.32 -17.81 11.16
CA VAL A 99 -16.13 -18.09 10.35
C VAL A 99 -16.42 -19.25 9.39
N PRO A 100 -16.11 -19.16 8.09
CA PRO A 100 -16.33 -20.26 7.16
C PRO A 100 -15.67 -21.56 7.59
N ASP A 101 -16.40 -22.67 7.55
CA ASP A 101 -15.95 -23.98 8.01
C ASP A 101 -14.69 -24.48 7.31
N VAL A 102 -14.48 -24.07 6.06
CA VAL A 102 -13.26 -24.39 5.30
C VAL A 102 -12.00 -23.88 5.98
N LEU A 103 -12.06 -22.69 6.64
CA LEU A 103 -10.91 -22.09 7.31
C LEU A 103 -10.49 -22.80 8.59
N ILE A 104 -11.42 -23.54 9.20
CA ILE A 104 -11.18 -24.33 10.42
C ILE A 104 -11.05 -25.83 10.15
N SER A 105 -11.13 -26.26 8.88
CA SER A 105 -11.12 -27.67 8.49
C SER A 105 -9.76 -28.36 8.65
N GLY A 106 -8.67 -27.59 8.81
CA GLY A 106 -7.30 -28.13 8.81
C GLY A 106 -6.81 -28.60 7.41
N ASN A 107 -7.62 -28.50 6.37
CA ASN A 107 -7.25 -28.88 5.01
C ASN A 107 -6.64 -27.67 4.27
N HIS A 108 -5.31 -27.56 4.30
CA HIS A 108 -4.59 -26.42 3.72
C HIS A 108 -4.92 -26.20 2.24
N GLY A 109 -5.01 -27.25 1.42
CA GLY A 109 -5.33 -27.09 0.01
C GLY A 109 -6.73 -26.50 -0.25
N LYS A 110 -7.72 -26.87 0.57
CA LYS A 110 -9.06 -26.28 0.48
C LYS A 110 -9.09 -24.84 1.02
N ILE A 111 -8.30 -24.57 2.05
CA ILE A 111 -8.17 -23.23 2.63
C ILE A 111 -7.56 -22.29 1.59
N ASP A 112 -6.49 -22.71 0.92
CA ASP A 112 -5.80 -21.87 -0.08
C ASP A 112 -6.69 -21.63 -1.31
N ALA A 113 -7.37 -22.65 -1.81
CA ALA A 113 -8.32 -22.49 -2.91
C ALA A 113 -9.46 -21.52 -2.56
N TRP A 114 -9.97 -21.58 -1.33
CA TRP A 114 -11.00 -20.63 -0.85
C TRP A 114 -10.45 -19.20 -0.75
N ARG A 115 -9.23 -19.05 -0.27
CA ARG A 115 -8.56 -17.73 -0.17
C ARG A 115 -8.40 -17.08 -1.55
N ASP A 116 -7.94 -17.84 -2.52
CA ASP A 116 -7.77 -17.38 -3.91
C ASP A 116 -9.11 -16.98 -4.53
N GLU A 117 -10.15 -17.77 -4.33
CA GLU A 117 -11.50 -17.44 -4.80
C GLU A 117 -12.02 -16.14 -4.18
N MET A 118 -11.85 -15.97 -2.87
CA MET A 118 -12.31 -14.78 -2.16
C MET A 118 -11.49 -13.53 -2.52
N ALA A 119 -10.19 -13.66 -2.70
CA ALA A 119 -9.32 -12.60 -3.19
C ALA A 119 -9.76 -12.12 -4.57
N LEU A 120 -9.98 -13.05 -5.50
CA LEU A 120 -10.47 -12.74 -6.84
C LEU A 120 -11.85 -12.06 -6.81
N LYS A 121 -12.76 -12.55 -5.99
CA LYS A 121 -14.09 -11.95 -5.81
C LYS A 121 -14.00 -10.53 -5.29
N ALA A 122 -13.22 -10.31 -4.21
CA ALA A 122 -13.02 -8.98 -3.64
C ALA A 122 -12.38 -8.01 -4.65
N THR A 123 -11.43 -8.50 -5.45
CA THR A 123 -10.78 -7.68 -6.49
C THR A 123 -11.75 -7.29 -7.59
N LYS A 124 -12.55 -8.22 -8.10
CA LYS A 124 -13.58 -7.93 -9.11
C LYS A 124 -14.60 -6.89 -8.64
N GLU A 125 -14.99 -6.96 -7.38
CA GLU A 125 -16.01 -6.06 -6.81
C GLU A 125 -15.46 -4.66 -6.47
N LYS A 126 -14.23 -4.59 -5.94
CA LYS A 126 -13.69 -3.34 -5.36
C LYS A 126 -12.61 -2.68 -6.19
N ARG A 127 -11.81 -3.46 -6.91
CA ARG A 127 -10.65 -3.00 -7.67
C ARG A 127 -10.50 -3.75 -8.99
N PRO A 128 -11.52 -3.70 -9.89
CA PRO A 128 -11.45 -4.37 -11.20
C PRO A 128 -10.25 -3.90 -12.04
N ASP A 129 -9.81 -2.66 -11.84
CA ASP A 129 -8.64 -2.07 -12.49
C ASP A 129 -7.34 -2.86 -12.31
N LEU A 130 -7.20 -3.60 -11.20
CA LEU A 130 -6.02 -4.44 -10.96
C LEU A 130 -5.99 -5.69 -11.86
N LEU A 131 -7.14 -6.15 -12.34
CA LEU A 131 -7.24 -7.31 -13.23
C LEU A 131 -6.99 -6.93 -14.69
N GLU A 132 -7.26 -5.69 -15.07
CA GLU A 132 -7.08 -5.18 -16.44
C GLU A 132 -5.59 -4.93 -16.77
N LYS A 133 -4.73 -4.75 -15.77
CA LYS A 133 -3.29 -4.50 -15.92
C LYS A 133 -2.42 -5.78 -16.08
N ARG A 134 -3.04 -6.94 -16.25
CA ARG A 134 -2.32 -8.24 -16.33
C ARG A 134 -1.93 -8.67 -17.75
N ASP A 135 -2.13 -7.80 -18.76
CA ASP A 135 -1.71 -8.06 -20.15
C ASP A 135 -0.29 -7.58 -20.45
#